data_ae17386dc7db565a0cb53b6769e9fbf2
#
_entry.id   ae17386dc7db565a0cb53b6769e9fbf2
#
_cell.length_a   1.000
_cell.length_b   1.000
_cell.length_c   1.000
_cell.angle_alpha   90.00
_cell.angle_beta   90.00
_cell.angle_gamma   90.00
#
_symmetry.space_group_name_H-M   'P 1'
#
loop_
_entity.id
_entity.type
_entity.pdbx_description
1 polymer ?
#
loop_
_entity_poly.entity_id
_entity_poly.type
_entity_poly.pdbx_seq_one_letter_code
_entity_poly.pdbx_strand_id
1 'polypeptide(L)'
;MIAKNQSSSLERSKTALKFVRDGYRAIRGKSQKYTLSLAGIPNNQVNYAPPAPPAVSQRPKLDLEAYTVTETEWELLAEMVAQSAQYDGPIVEVGVLAGRTTQRLASLKAPHQKIIAVDNFCWNGWGLTPEEQWGLVKHSLSYLVATGHVEIQRVDKNQFYDQYAGPAPSMVFLDAMHDYEETKKDILWAQQIGAKIICGHDYMEDFPGVIQIVDELGGPRLLRGSVYVLHDDN
;
A
#
# COMPACT_ATOMS: atom_id res chain seq x y z
N MET A 1 -18.66 21.17 -38.05
CA MET A 1 -17.19 21.30 -37.82
C MET A 1 -16.76 20.55 -36.53
N ILE A 2 -17.06 19.24 -36.44
CA ILE A 2 -16.74 18.41 -35.22
C ILE A 2 -16.21 17.01 -35.64
N ALA A 3 -15.37 16.91 -36.63
CA ALA A 3 -14.87 15.61 -37.11
C ALA A 3 -13.34 15.49 -37.24
N LYS A 4 -12.55 16.42 -36.68
CA LYS A 4 -11.08 16.39 -36.83
C LYS A 4 -10.27 16.08 -35.59
N ASN A 5 -10.89 15.88 -34.39
CA ASN A 5 -10.13 15.67 -33.16
C ASN A 5 -10.07 14.21 -32.67
N GLN A 6 -10.74 13.26 -33.31
CA GLN A 6 -10.67 11.85 -32.85
C GLN A 6 -9.56 11.04 -33.55
N SER A 7 -9.02 11.47 -34.67
CA SER A 7 -7.94 10.75 -35.35
C SER A 7 -6.57 10.92 -34.71
N SER A 8 -6.31 12.05 -34.01
CA SER A 8 -5.01 12.33 -33.42
C SER A 8 -4.73 11.54 -32.11
N SER A 9 -5.77 11.14 -31.38
CA SER A 9 -5.60 10.37 -30.15
C SER A 9 -5.31 8.89 -30.41
N LEU A 10 -5.93 8.33 -31.47
CA LEU A 10 -5.68 6.93 -31.85
C LEU A 10 -4.27 6.73 -32.46
N GLU A 11 -3.77 7.72 -33.18
CA GLU A 11 -2.41 7.64 -33.76
C GLU A 11 -1.33 7.78 -32.67
N ARG A 12 -1.53 8.64 -31.65
CA ARG A 12 -0.62 8.75 -30.52
C ARG A 12 -0.58 7.47 -29.70
N SER A 13 -1.71 6.80 -29.50
CA SER A 13 -1.78 5.51 -28.80
C SER A 13 -1.06 4.39 -29.57
N LYS A 14 -1.16 4.34 -30.90
CA LYS A 14 -0.44 3.35 -31.73
C LYS A 14 1.07 3.58 -31.72
N THR A 15 1.52 4.83 -31.69
CA THR A 15 2.94 5.19 -31.62
C THR A 15 3.55 4.83 -30.28
N ALA A 16 2.84 5.06 -29.16
CA ALA A 16 3.29 4.68 -27.82
C ALA A 16 3.42 3.14 -27.68
N LEU A 17 2.44 2.37 -28.16
CA LEU A 17 2.49 0.91 -28.18
C LEU A 17 3.62 0.35 -29.05
N LYS A 18 3.97 1.01 -30.15
CA LYS A 18 5.10 0.63 -31.00
C LYS A 18 6.43 0.86 -30.29
N PHE A 19 6.60 1.98 -29.58
CA PHE A 19 7.80 2.29 -28.79
C PHE A 19 8.04 1.28 -27.67
N VAL A 20 7.01 0.88 -26.94
CA VAL A 20 7.08 -0.15 -25.89
C VAL A 20 7.46 -1.51 -26.50
N ARG A 21 6.87 -1.90 -27.62
CA ARG A 21 7.15 -3.18 -28.28
C ARG A 21 8.55 -3.24 -28.88
N ASP A 22 9.03 -2.15 -29.46
CA ASP A 22 10.36 -2.08 -30.05
C ASP A 22 11.46 -1.98 -28.97
N GLY A 23 11.19 -1.33 -27.84
CA GLY A 23 12.03 -1.36 -26.63
C GLY A 23 12.16 -2.75 -26.03
N TYR A 24 11.06 -3.52 -25.96
CA TYR A 24 11.08 -4.90 -25.46
C TYR A 24 11.84 -5.87 -26.38
N ARG A 25 11.82 -5.65 -27.71
CA ARG A 25 12.61 -6.42 -28.68
C ARG A 25 14.10 -6.09 -28.60
N ALA A 26 14.47 -4.83 -28.36
CA ALA A 26 15.86 -4.42 -28.23
C ALA A 26 16.54 -5.02 -26.97
N ILE A 27 15.77 -5.24 -25.88
CA ILE A 27 16.27 -5.89 -24.66
C ILE A 27 16.46 -7.40 -24.84
N ARG A 28 15.60 -8.07 -25.63
CA ARG A 28 15.74 -9.52 -25.92
C ARG A 28 16.82 -9.87 -26.93
N GLY A 29 17.25 -8.92 -27.76
CA GLY A 29 18.21 -9.15 -28.85
C GLY A 29 19.69 -9.00 -28.51
N LYS A 30 20.02 -8.52 -27.28
CA LYS A 30 21.42 -8.28 -26.88
C LYS A 30 21.80 -9.14 -25.69
N SER A 31 21.84 -10.45 -25.89
CA SER A 31 22.72 -11.31 -25.11
C SER A 31 24.15 -11.12 -25.61
N GLN A 32 24.78 -10.03 -25.24
CA GLN A 32 26.24 -9.92 -25.37
C GLN A 32 26.85 -10.84 -24.33
N LYS A 33 27.42 -11.95 -24.80
CA LYS A 33 28.34 -12.75 -24.02
C LYS A 33 29.57 -11.88 -23.75
N TYR A 34 29.65 -11.28 -22.57
CA TYR A 34 30.90 -10.72 -22.06
C TYR A 34 31.81 -11.87 -21.68
N THR A 35 32.73 -12.25 -22.58
CA THR A 35 33.83 -13.12 -22.20
C THR A 35 34.87 -12.22 -21.54
N LEU A 36 34.85 -12.12 -20.21
CA LEU A 36 35.95 -11.57 -19.44
C LEU A 36 37.10 -12.56 -19.49
N SER A 37 38.10 -12.26 -20.33
CA SER A 37 39.38 -12.96 -20.30
C SER A 37 40.15 -12.49 -19.06
N LEU A 38 40.09 -13.28 -17.99
CA LEU A 38 40.92 -13.13 -16.80
C LEU A 38 42.27 -13.86 -17.05
N ALA A 39 43.10 -13.27 -17.89
CA ALA A 39 44.50 -13.70 -18.01
C ALA A 39 45.25 -13.19 -16.76
N GLY A 40 45.61 -14.10 -15.83
CA GLY A 40 46.56 -13.80 -14.76
C GLY A 40 46.18 -14.13 -13.33
N ILE A 41 45.09 -14.82 -13.07
CA ILE A 41 44.79 -15.31 -11.71
C ILE A 41 45.20 -16.79 -11.62
N PRO A 42 46.05 -17.20 -10.66
CA PRO A 42 46.39 -18.60 -10.48
C PRO A 42 45.13 -19.38 -10.11
N ASN A 43 44.96 -20.50 -10.80
CA ASN A 43 43.81 -21.37 -10.69
C ASN A 43 43.80 -22.16 -9.35
N ASN A 44 43.60 -21.44 -8.23
CA ASN A 44 43.23 -22.12 -7.00
C ASN A 44 41.74 -22.45 -7.14
N GLN A 45 41.48 -23.70 -7.56
CA GLN A 45 40.12 -24.25 -7.54
C GLN A 45 39.64 -24.39 -6.10
N VAL A 46 39.17 -23.31 -5.53
CA VAL A 46 38.24 -23.38 -4.43
C VAL A 46 36.89 -23.76 -5.07
N ASN A 47 36.52 -25.02 -4.98
CA ASN A 47 35.18 -25.49 -5.34
C ASN A 47 34.19 -24.81 -4.40
N TYR A 48 33.80 -23.58 -4.72
CA TYR A 48 32.67 -22.94 -4.09
C TYR A 48 31.42 -23.53 -4.74
N ALA A 49 30.95 -24.68 -4.22
CA ALA A 49 29.57 -25.08 -4.43
C ALA A 49 28.74 -24.08 -3.61
N PRO A 50 27.92 -23.23 -4.24
CA PRO A 50 27.00 -22.39 -3.47
C PRO A 50 26.16 -23.33 -2.60
N PRO A 51 25.86 -23.00 -1.34
CA PRO A 51 24.97 -23.80 -0.51
C PRO A 51 23.70 -24.04 -1.31
N ALA A 52 23.25 -25.29 -1.34
CA ALA A 52 22.01 -25.66 -2.02
C ALA A 52 20.89 -24.72 -1.51
N PRO A 53 20.10 -24.12 -2.39
CA PRO A 53 18.99 -23.31 -1.93
C PRO A 53 18.10 -24.16 -1.02
N PRO A 54 17.61 -23.63 0.11
CA PRO A 54 16.77 -24.40 1.02
C PRO A 54 15.61 -25.01 0.23
N ALA A 55 15.30 -26.28 0.54
CA ALA A 55 14.28 -27.04 -0.17
C ALA A 55 12.98 -26.21 -0.25
N VAL A 56 12.45 -26.02 -1.44
CA VAL A 56 11.27 -25.19 -1.76
C VAL A 56 10.03 -25.61 -0.94
N SER A 57 10.02 -26.81 -0.40
CA SER A 57 8.94 -27.39 0.42
C SER A 57 8.77 -26.77 1.83
N GLN A 58 9.67 -25.89 2.29
CA GLN A 58 9.63 -25.30 3.64
C GLN A 58 9.28 -23.80 3.67
N ARG A 59 9.07 -23.18 2.53
CA ARG A 59 8.65 -21.77 2.52
C ARG A 59 7.13 -21.69 2.70
N PRO A 60 6.64 -20.87 3.66
CA PRO A 60 5.22 -20.65 3.78
C PRO A 60 4.68 -20.08 2.47
N LYS A 61 3.50 -20.56 2.05
CA LYS A 61 2.81 -19.99 0.89
C LYS A 61 2.38 -18.58 1.29
N LEU A 62 2.93 -17.56 0.63
CA LEU A 62 2.51 -16.17 0.82
C LEU A 62 1.24 -15.94 0.01
N ASP A 63 0.11 -15.89 0.69
CA ASP A 63 -1.14 -15.41 0.14
C ASP A 63 -1.29 -13.93 0.52
N LEU A 64 -0.92 -13.05 -0.39
CA LEU A 64 -0.93 -11.61 -0.14
C LEU A 64 -2.33 -10.99 -0.15
N GLU A 65 -3.34 -11.75 -0.58
CA GLU A 65 -4.74 -11.34 -0.48
C GLU A 65 -5.36 -11.74 0.87
N ALA A 66 -4.71 -12.65 1.61
CA ALA A 66 -5.12 -12.95 2.97
C ALA A 66 -4.86 -11.73 3.88
N TYR A 67 -5.76 -11.47 4.79
CA TYR A 67 -5.68 -10.34 5.74
C TYR A 67 -5.71 -8.96 5.08
N THR A 68 -6.39 -8.81 3.95
CA THR A 68 -6.63 -7.52 3.30
C THR A 68 -8.13 -7.32 3.07
N VAL A 69 -8.51 -6.10 2.74
CA VAL A 69 -9.91 -5.77 2.44
C VAL A 69 -10.45 -6.60 1.28
N THR A 70 -11.66 -7.11 1.42
CA THR A 70 -12.38 -7.86 0.38
C THR A 70 -12.82 -6.93 -0.77
N GLU A 71 -13.25 -7.50 -1.89
CA GLU A 71 -13.76 -6.68 -3.01
C GLU A 71 -14.99 -5.86 -2.63
N THR A 72 -15.89 -6.42 -1.79
CA THR A 72 -17.07 -5.71 -1.30
C THR A 72 -16.70 -4.52 -0.41
N GLU A 73 -15.72 -4.70 0.47
CA GLU A 73 -15.21 -3.64 1.35
C GLU A 73 -14.46 -2.58 0.56
N TRP A 74 -13.72 -3.03 -0.46
CA TRP A 74 -13.02 -2.14 -1.36
C TRP A 74 -13.94 -1.15 -2.08
N GLU A 75 -15.16 -1.55 -2.45
CA GLU A 75 -16.12 -0.65 -3.07
C GLU A 75 -16.40 0.58 -2.18
N LEU A 76 -16.57 0.39 -0.86
CA LEU A 76 -16.76 1.50 0.06
C LEU A 76 -15.51 2.36 0.20
N LEU A 77 -14.33 1.75 0.32
CA LEU A 77 -13.07 2.51 0.37
C LEU A 77 -12.84 3.31 -0.90
N ALA A 78 -13.14 2.76 -2.07
CA ALA A 78 -13.02 3.47 -3.34
C ALA A 78 -13.96 4.69 -3.40
N GLU A 79 -15.19 4.58 -2.89
CA GLU A 79 -16.11 5.70 -2.75
C GLU A 79 -15.52 6.80 -1.84
N MET A 80 -14.92 6.42 -0.70
CA MET A 80 -14.30 7.36 0.24
C MET A 80 -13.05 8.02 -0.34
N VAL A 81 -12.22 7.29 -1.07
CA VAL A 81 -11.08 7.85 -1.80
C VAL A 81 -11.55 8.87 -2.84
N ALA A 82 -12.61 8.57 -3.60
CA ALA A 82 -13.16 9.52 -4.56
C ALA A 82 -13.71 10.78 -3.86
N GLN A 83 -14.39 10.63 -2.72
CA GLN A 83 -14.87 11.77 -1.92
C GLN A 83 -13.71 12.59 -1.34
N SER A 84 -12.62 11.94 -0.94
CA SER A 84 -11.44 12.63 -0.37
C SER A 84 -10.75 13.55 -1.37
N ALA A 85 -10.95 13.34 -2.68
CA ALA A 85 -10.31 14.12 -3.74
C ALA A 85 -10.65 15.62 -3.74
N GLN A 86 -11.70 16.04 -3.03
CA GLN A 86 -12.06 17.46 -2.87
C GLN A 86 -11.19 18.18 -1.82
N TYR A 87 -10.34 17.48 -1.09
CA TYR A 87 -9.49 18.02 -0.03
C TYR A 87 -8.00 17.91 -0.40
N ASP A 88 -7.19 18.89 -0.02
CA ASP A 88 -5.76 18.96 -0.38
C ASP A 88 -4.85 18.07 0.49
N GLY A 89 -5.34 17.57 1.62
CA GLY A 89 -4.54 16.76 2.56
C GLY A 89 -4.16 15.37 2.02
N PRO A 90 -3.18 14.70 2.63
CA PRO A 90 -2.82 13.34 2.27
C PRO A 90 -3.92 12.34 2.65
N ILE A 91 -3.87 11.15 2.08
CA ILE A 91 -4.53 9.96 2.65
C ILE A 91 -3.52 9.31 3.58
N VAL A 92 -3.91 9.03 4.82
CA VAL A 92 -3.07 8.31 5.80
C VAL A 92 -3.63 6.91 6.00
N GLU A 93 -2.82 5.89 5.77
CA GLU A 93 -3.12 4.49 6.05
C GLU A 93 -2.31 4.06 7.26
N VAL A 94 -2.97 3.53 8.28
CA VAL A 94 -2.34 3.03 9.51
C VAL A 94 -2.59 1.52 9.59
N GLY A 95 -1.53 0.74 9.42
CA GLY A 95 -1.58 -0.69 9.15
C GLY A 95 -1.43 -0.97 7.65
N VAL A 96 -0.25 -1.42 7.23
CA VAL A 96 0.11 -1.60 5.81
C VAL A 96 0.22 -3.07 5.44
N LEU A 97 0.65 -3.89 6.39
CA LEU A 97 0.85 -5.34 6.29
C LEU A 97 1.74 -5.73 5.08
N ALA A 98 1.16 -5.97 3.89
CA ALA A 98 1.85 -6.30 2.64
C ALA A 98 1.78 -5.18 1.59
N GLY A 99 1.08 -4.09 1.87
CA GLY A 99 0.91 -2.95 0.97
C GLY A 99 -0.14 -3.15 -0.11
N ARG A 100 -1.04 -4.13 0.00
CA ARG A 100 -2.09 -4.39 -1.00
C ARG A 100 -3.13 -3.27 -1.01
N THR A 101 -3.64 -2.90 0.16
CA THR A 101 -4.57 -1.77 0.30
C THR A 101 -3.89 -0.47 -0.12
N THR A 102 -2.64 -0.24 0.31
CA THR A 102 -1.84 0.93 -0.13
C THR A 102 -1.79 1.08 -1.66
N GLN A 103 -1.52 -0.03 -2.39
CA GLN A 103 -1.49 -0.02 -3.85
C GLN A 103 -2.83 0.39 -4.45
N ARG A 104 -3.93 -0.15 -3.91
CA ARG A 104 -5.29 0.14 -4.38
C ARG A 104 -5.66 1.61 -4.10
N LEU A 105 -5.39 2.11 -2.91
CA LEU A 105 -5.57 3.52 -2.55
C LEU A 105 -4.77 4.44 -3.49
N ALA A 106 -3.50 4.11 -3.75
CA ALA A 106 -2.63 4.89 -4.62
C ALA A 106 -3.12 4.90 -6.09
N SER A 107 -3.80 3.86 -6.54
CA SER A 107 -4.35 3.78 -7.90
C SER A 107 -5.56 4.68 -8.13
N LEU A 108 -6.30 5.03 -7.08
CA LEU A 108 -7.56 5.77 -7.16
C LEU A 108 -7.48 7.20 -6.61
N LYS A 109 -6.50 7.51 -5.74
CA LYS A 109 -6.37 8.85 -5.17
C LYS A 109 -6.24 9.93 -6.27
N ALA A 110 -6.63 11.14 -5.95
CA ALA A 110 -6.41 12.27 -6.85
C ALA A 110 -4.91 12.53 -7.08
N PRO A 111 -4.52 13.09 -8.26
CA PRO A 111 -3.12 13.33 -8.59
C PRO A 111 -2.36 14.21 -7.58
N HIS A 112 -3.03 15.17 -6.96
CA HIS A 112 -2.44 16.08 -5.96
C HIS A 112 -2.26 15.45 -4.59
N GLN A 113 -2.98 14.37 -4.28
CA GLN A 113 -2.88 13.68 -3.00
C GLN A 113 -1.66 12.76 -2.95
N LYS A 114 -1.17 12.49 -1.73
CA LYS A 114 -0.13 11.52 -1.41
C LYS A 114 -0.69 10.51 -0.41
N ILE A 115 -0.22 9.27 -0.47
CA ILE A 115 -0.46 8.29 0.59
C ILE A 115 0.69 8.36 1.59
N ILE A 116 0.37 8.45 2.87
CA ILE A 116 1.32 8.20 3.97
C ILE A 116 0.93 6.86 4.58
N ALA A 117 1.78 5.85 4.39
CA ALA A 117 1.55 4.48 4.81
C ALA A 117 2.38 4.19 6.07
N VAL A 118 1.72 3.97 7.21
CA VAL A 118 2.33 3.86 8.54
C VAL A 118 2.25 2.44 9.05
N ASP A 119 3.39 1.82 9.36
CA ASP A 119 3.46 0.48 9.95
C ASP A 119 4.83 0.25 10.59
N ASN A 120 4.89 -0.46 11.70
CA ASN A 120 6.16 -0.90 12.32
C ASN A 120 6.67 -2.23 11.73
N PHE A 121 5.83 -2.94 10.95
CA PHE A 121 6.10 -4.24 10.34
C PHE A 121 6.51 -5.34 11.32
N CYS A 122 5.94 -5.31 12.52
CA CYS A 122 6.21 -6.30 13.58
C CYS A 122 5.20 -7.45 13.62
N TRP A 123 4.09 -7.34 12.87
CA TRP A 123 3.06 -8.37 12.81
C TRP A 123 2.74 -8.77 11.36
N ASN A 124 2.56 -10.06 11.14
CA ASN A 124 1.99 -10.63 9.91
C ASN A 124 1.51 -12.06 10.16
N GLY A 125 0.51 -12.50 9.38
CA GLY A 125 -0.06 -13.85 9.48
C GLY A 125 0.77 -14.94 8.79
N TRP A 126 1.92 -14.61 8.18
CA TRP A 126 2.73 -15.56 7.40
C TRP A 126 3.98 -16.06 8.12
N GLY A 127 4.26 -15.57 9.33
CA GLY A 127 5.46 -15.93 10.09
C GLY A 127 6.75 -15.33 9.52
N LEU A 128 6.66 -14.22 8.78
CA LEU A 128 7.82 -13.46 8.33
C LEU A 128 8.43 -12.70 9.50
N THR A 129 9.75 -12.59 9.50
CA THR A 129 10.42 -11.65 10.39
C THR A 129 10.10 -10.20 10.01
N PRO A 130 10.23 -9.21 10.91
CA PRO A 130 10.03 -7.80 10.60
C PRO A 130 10.81 -7.32 9.36
N GLU A 131 12.05 -7.79 9.19
CA GLU A 131 12.89 -7.41 8.06
C GLU A 131 12.45 -8.06 6.74
N GLU A 132 11.94 -9.30 6.78
CA GLU A 132 11.38 -9.96 5.60
C GLU A 132 10.08 -9.28 5.17
N GLN A 133 9.18 -8.96 6.11
CA GLN A 133 7.95 -8.22 5.83
C GLN A 133 8.28 -6.82 5.26
N TRP A 134 9.20 -6.10 5.90
CA TRP A 134 9.67 -4.81 5.39
C TRP A 134 10.27 -4.92 3.97
N GLY A 135 11.08 -5.96 3.72
CA GLY A 135 11.62 -6.25 2.39
C GLY A 135 10.53 -6.45 1.33
N LEU A 136 9.50 -7.21 1.68
CA LEU A 136 8.33 -7.45 0.83
C LEU A 136 7.61 -6.14 0.49
N VAL A 137 7.30 -5.31 1.49
CA VAL A 137 6.57 -4.04 1.30
C VAL A 137 7.40 -3.04 0.49
N LYS A 138 8.69 -2.90 0.78
CA LYS A 138 9.58 -2.06 -0.03
C LYS A 138 9.57 -2.47 -1.50
N HIS A 139 9.58 -3.76 -1.78
CA HIS A 139 9.53 -4.26 -3.15
C HIS A 139 8.17 -3.97 -3.79
N SER A 140 7.08 -4.29 -3.10
CA SER A 140 5.70 -4.12 -3.60
C SER A 140 5.35 -2.67 -3.92
N LEU A 141 5.82 -1.73 -3.11
CA LEU A 141 5.52 -0.30 -3.24
C LEU A 141 6.64 0.51 -3.91
N SER A 142 7.72 -0.14 -4.38
CA SER A 142 8.92 0.54 -4.88
C SER A 142 8.65 1.60 -5.96
N TYR A 143 7.80 1.29 -6.93
CA TYR A 143 7.41 2.23 -7.99
C TYR A 143 6.65 3.43 -7.43
N LEU A 144 5.66 3.20 -6.56
CA LEU A 144 4.82 4.24 -5.98
C LEU A 144 5.61 5.18 -5.06
N VAL A 145 6.61 4.65 -4.36
CA VAL A 145 7.55 5.44 -3.55
C VAL A 145 8.47 6.26 -4.45
N ALA A 146 9.09 5.63 -5.46
CA ALA A 146 10.00 6.30 -6.38
C ALA A 146 9.34 7.44 -7.17
N THR A 147 8.03 7.32 -7.43
CA THR A 147 7.23 8.35 -8.14
C THR A 147 6.56 9.36 -7.20
N GLY A 148 6.78 9.26 -5.89
CA GLY A 148 6.24 10.19 -4.89
C GLY A 148 4.74 10.02 -4.57
N HIS A 149 4.10 8.95 -5.06
CA HIS A 149 2.70 8.67 -4.76
C HIS A 149 2.48 8.12 -3.35
N VAL A 150 3.47 7.41 -2.81
CA VAL A 150 3.44 6.79 -1.49
C VAL A 150 4.69 7.20 -0.71
N GLU A 151 4.51 7.53 0.55
CA GLU A 151 5.56 7.65 1.55
C GLU A 151 5.34 6.59 2.62
N ILE A 152 6.35 5.75 2.88
CA ILE A 152 6.25 4.72 3.91
C ILE A 152 6.95 5.22 5.18
N GLN A 153 6.20 5.23 6.27
CA GLN A 153 6.68 5.52 7.62
C GLN A 153 6.83 4.21 8.39
N ARG A 154 8.08 3.67 8.43
CA ARG A 154 8.39 2.47 9.23
C ARG A 154 8.57 2.87 10.68
N VAL A 155 7.48 3.02 11.39
CA VAL A 155 7.46 3.53 12.78
C VAL A 155 6.25 2.97 13.53
N ASP A 156 6.30 2.95 14.86
CA ASP A 156 5.12 2.70 15.67
C ASP A 156 4.07 3.80 15.45
N LYS A 157 2.78 3.42 15.34
CA LYS A 157 1.71 4.37 15.04
C LYS A 157 1.59 5.48 16.08
N ASN A 158 1.78 5.19 17.38
CA ASN A 158 1.70 6.21 18.43
C ASN A 158 2.85 7.22 18.30
N GLN A 159 4.05 6.75 17.96
CA GLN A 159 5.18 7.64 17.66
C GLN A 159 4.90 8.50 16.41
N PHE A 160 4.28 7.94 15.37
CA PHE A 160 3.86 8.71 14.20
C PHE A 160 2.84 9.78 14.59
N TYR A 161 1.86 9.46 15.43
CA TYR A 161 0.84 10.39 15.90
C TYR A 161 1.45 11.58 16.63
N ASP A 162 2.38 11.32 17.54
CA ASP A 162 3.10 12.36 18.31
C ASP A 162 3.93 13.29 17.43
N GLN A 163 4.42 12.80 16.30
CA GLN A 163 5.32 13.54 15.40
C GLN A 163 4.62 14.13 14.18
N TYR A 164 3.36 13.81 13.95
CA TYR A 164 2.65 14.28 12.76
C TYR A 164 2.45 15.80 12.79
N ALA A 165 3.11 16.49 11.87
CA ALA A 165 3.01 17.95 11.70
C ALA A 165 2.54 18.34 10.28
N GLY A 166 1.96 17.38 9.55
CA GLY A 166 1.43 17.61 8.20
C GLY A 166 0.07 18.32 8.22
N PRO A 167 -0.47 18.64 7.04
CA PRO A 167 -1.82 19.18 6.90
C PRO A 167 -2.86 18.15 7.34
N ALA A 168 -4.06 18.60 7.71
CA ALA A 168 -5.20 17.72 8.02
C ALA A 168 -5.39 16.69 6.88
N PRO A 169 -5.42 15.38 7.16
CA PRO A 169 -5.61 14.37 6.13
C PRO A 169 -6.96 14.51 5.42
N SER A 170 -6.97 14.29 4.12
CA SER A 170 -8.22 14.19 3.35
C SER A 170 -9.00 12.92 3.70
N MET A 171 -8.28 11.86 4.10
CA MET A 171 -8.84 10.59 4.57
C MET A 171 -7.83 9.90 5.48
N VAL A 172 -8.32 9.22 6.51
CA VAL A 172 -7.55 8.27 7.32
C VAL A 172 -8.21 6.90 7.21
N PHE A 173 -7.42 5.86 6.97
CA PHE A 173 -7.84 4.46 7.01
C PHE A 173 -7.09 3.74 8.13
N LEU A 174 -7.83 3.24 9.11
CA LEU A 174 -7.34 2.64 10.36
C LEU A 174 -7.49 1.11 10.30
N ASP A 175 -6.38 0.40 10.17
CA ASP A 175 -6.33 -1.06 9.99
C ASP A 175 -5.10 -1.67 10.70
N ALA A 176 -4.82 -1.24 11.94
CA ALA A 176 -3.60 -1.65 12.65
C ALA A 176 -3.89 -2.61 13.82
N MET A 177 -4.33 -2.08 14.96
CA MET A 177 -4.66 -2.84 16.15
C MET A 177 -6.18 -2.86 16.35
N HIS A 178 -6.71 -3.99 16.80
CA HIS A 178 -8.16 -4.21 16.84
C HIS A 178 -8.69 -4.34 18.28
N ASP A 179 -7.90 -3.95 19.28
CA ASP A 179 -8.38 -3.81 20.65
C ASP A 179 -8.98 -2.41 20.89
N TYR A 180 -9.82 -2.30 21.89
CA TYR A 180 -10.58 -1.08 22.21
C TYR A 180 -9.66 0.14 22.42
N GLU A 181 -8.62 0.01 23.24
CA GLU A 181 -7.77 1.15 23.64
C GLU A 181 -6.95 1.68 22.46
N GLU A 182 -6.39 0.80 21.65
CA GLU A 182 -5.60 1.19 20.50
C GLU A 182 -6.45 1.73 19.36
N THR A 183 -7.61 1.12 19.08
CA THR A 183 -8.57 1.65 18.08
C THR A 183 -9.10 3.03 18.51
N LYS A 184 -9.37 3.21 19.80
CA LYS A 184 -9.78 4.51 20.34
C LYS A 184 -8.72 5.59 20.14
N LYS A 185 -7.45 5.28 20.41
CA LYS A 185 -6.35 6.22 20.15
C LYS A 185 -6.28 6.61 18.68
N ASP A 186 -6.41 5.64 17.78
CA ASP A 186 -6.35 5.85 16.34
C ASP A 186 -7.45 6.82 15.88
N ILE A 187 -8.69 6.58 16.32
CA ILE A 187 -9.83 7.42 15.98
C ILE A 187 -9.68 8.83 16.58
N LEU A 188 -9.34 8.93 17.87
CA LEU A 188 -9.17 10.24 18.53
C LEU A 188 -8.05 11.06 17.90
N TRP A 189 -6.94 10.42 17.52
CA TRP A 189 -5.89 11.10 16.76
C TRP A 189 -6.42 11.64 15.42
N ALA A 190 -7.12 10.82 14.65
CA ALA A 190 -7.66 11.25 13.35
C ALA A 190 -8.65 12.43 13.49
N GLN A 191 -9.51 12.41 14.53
CA GLN A 191 -10.40 13.53 14.84
C GLN A 191 -9.61 14.77 15.26
N GLN A 192 -8.64 14.63 16.16
CA GLN A 192 -7.84 15.75 16.69
C GLN A 192 -7.07 16.50 15.60
N ILE A 193 -6.53 15.80 14.60
CA ILE A 193 -5.81 16.44 13.48
C ILE A 193 -6.75 16.96 12.40
N GLY A 194 -8.07 16.81 12.55
CA GLY A 194 -9.09 17.31 11.64
C GLY A 194 -9.17 16.54 10.33
N ALA A 195 -8.93 15.22 10.34
CA ALA A 195 -9.14 14.35 9.19
C ALA A 195 -10.57 14.53 8.63
N LYS A 196 -10.69 14.60 7.31
CA LYS A 196 -11.98 14.91 6.66
C LYS A 196 -12.87 13.68 6.51
N ILE A 197 -12.27 12.52 6.32
CA ILE A 197 -12.95 11.23 6.25
C ILE A 197 -12.17 10.26 7.13
N ILE A 198 -12.87 9.60 8.07
CA ILE A 198 -12.28 8.60 8.94
C ILE A 198 -12.95 7.26 8.63
N CYS A 199 -12.16 6.33 8.10
CA CYS A 199 -12.55 4.96 7.83
C CYS A 199 -11.73 4.01 8.70
N GLY A 200 -12.27 2.85 9.00
CA GLY A 200 -11.50 1.77 9.63
C GLY A 200 -11.98 0.40 9.17
N HIS A 201 -11.27 -0.62 9.58
CA HIS A 201 -11.52 -2.01 9.26
C HIS A 201 -11.89 -2.81 10.52
N ASP A 202 -12.29 -4.07 10.32
CA ASP A 202 -12.54 -5.04 11.38
C ASP A 202 -13.69 -4.67 12.37
N TYR A 203 -14.70 -3.92 11.90
CA TYR A 203 -15.97 -3.78 12.62
C TYR A 203 -16.78 -5.08 12.47
N MET A 204 -16.38 -6.12 13.23
CA MET A 204 -16.95 -7.46 13.19
C MET A 204 -16.80 -8.19 14.53
N GLU A 205 -17.57 -9.27 14.73
CA GLU A 205 -17.67 -9.99 16.01
C GLU A 205 -16.31 -10.51 16.53
N ASP A 206 -15.38 -10.81 15.64
CA ASP A 206 -14.02 -11.25 16.00
C ASP A 206 -13.20 -10.16 16.70
N PHE A 207 -13.59 -8.88 16.52
CA PHE A 207 -12.92 -7.72 17.10
C PHE A 207 -13.88 -6.83 17.90
N PRO A 208 -14.37 -7.32 19.05
CA PRO A 208 -15.40 -6.62 19.84
C PRO A 208 -14.93 -5.24 20.37
N GLY A 209 -13.63 -5.03 20.50
CA GLY A 209 -13.05 -3.74 20.89
C GLY A 209 -13.29 -2.66 19.83
N VAL A 210 -13.22 -3.01 18.54
CA VAL A 210 -13.53 -2.10 17.42
C VAL A 210 -15.00 -1.75 17.42
N ILE A 211 -15.90 -2.76 17.54
CA ILE A 211 -17.34 -2.53 17.62
C ILE A 211 -17.66 -1.58 18.77
N GLN A 212 -17.12 -1.86 19.96
CA GLN A 212 -17.42 -1.08 21.15
C GLN A 212 -17.09 0.40 20.96
N ILE A 213 -15.88 0.73 20.53
CA ILE A 213 -15.49 2.14 20.40
C ILE A 213 -16.23 2.85 19.27
N VAL A 214 -16.49 2.18 18.15
CA VAL A 214 -17.26 2.77 17.05
C VAL A 214 -18.70 3.04 17.48
N ASP A 215 -19.34 2.13 18.24
CA ASP A 215 -20.68 2.30 18.75
C ASP A 215 -20.77 3.41 19.80
N GLU A 216 -19.77 3.55 20.68
CA GLU A 216 -19.67 4.66 21.64
C GLU A 216 -19.60 6.04 20.95
N LEU A 217 -19.11 6.09 19.72
CA LEU A 217 -19.06 7.28 18.88
C LEU A 217 -20.29 7.47 17.99
N GLY A 218 -21.38 6.74 18.24
CA GLY A 218 -22.65 6.86 17.52
C GLY A 218 -22.85 5.84 16.40
N GLY A 219 -21.99 4.85 16.30
CA GLY A 219 -22.00 3.81 15.28
C GLY A 219 -21.42 4.25 13.94
N PRO A 220 -21.32 3.33 12.97
CA PRO A 220 -20.81 3.65 11.64
C PRO A 220 -21.86 4.45 10.85
N ARG A 221 -21.46 5.56 10.20
CA ARG A 221 -22.27 6.26 9.20
C ARG A 221 -22.48 5.41 7.95
N LEU A 222 -21.44 4.71 7.52
CA LEU A 222 -21.49 3.73 6.44
C LEU A 222 -20.75 2.47 6.89
N LEU A 223 -21.28 1.32 6.48
CA LEU A 223 -20.71 0.02 6.75
C LEU A 223 -20.83 -0.87 5.52
N ARG A 224 -19.74 -1.54 5.12
CA ARG A 224 -19.76 -2.53 4.05
C ARG A 224 -18.72 -3.62 4.34
N GLY A 225 -19.19 -4.86 4.55
CA GLY A 225 -18.38 -5.89 5.17
C GLY A 225 -17.98 -5.47 6.58
N SER A 226 -16.69 -5.46 6.88
CA SER A 226 -16.15 -4.97 8.15
C SER A 226 -15.53 -3.56 8.06
N VAL A 227 -15.52 -2.95 6.86
CA VAL A 227 -15.09 -1.55 6.70
C VAL A 227 -16.19 -0.60 7.14
N TYR A 228 -15.85 0.29 8.06
CA TYR A 228 -16.74 1.33 8.57
C TYR A 228 -16.24 2.74 8.20
N VAL A 229 -17.15 3.67 8.15
CA VAL A 229 -16.88 5.11 8.02
C VAL A 229 -17.59 5.82 9.18
N LEU A 230 -16.86 6.66 9.91
CA LEU A 230 -17.43 7.43 11.01
C LEU A 230 -18.25 8.62 10.52
N HIS A 231 -19.09 9.16 11.40
CA HIS A 231 -19.75 10.42 11.17
C HIS A 231 -18.72 11.56 11.14
N ASP A 232 -18.96 12.54 10.26
CA ASP A 232 -18.20 13.78 10.28
C ASP A 232 -18.61 14.55 11.55
N ASP A 233 -17.65 14.87 12.41
CA ASP A 233 -17.89 15.81 13.51
C ASP A 233 -18.05 17.21 12.88
N ASN A 234 -19.29 17.68 12.71
CA ASN A 234 -19.62 19.04 12.32
C ASN A 234 -19.60 19.98 13.52
#